data_3c0c3e8a7d65fac35202ea9ffe96050d
#
_entry.id   3c0c3e8a7d65fac35202ea9ffe96050d
#
_cell.length_a   1.000
_cell.length_b   1.000
_cell.length_c   1.000
_cell.angle_alpha   90.00
_cell.angle_beta   90.00
_cell.angle_gamma   90.00
#
_symmetry.space_group_name_H-M   'P 1'
#
loop_
_entity.id
_entity.type
_entity.pdbx_description
1 polymer ?
#
loop_
_entity_poly.entity_id
_entity_poly.type
_entity_poly.pdbx_seq_one_letter_code
_entity_poly.pdbx_strand_id
1 'polypeptide(L)'
;MVTYYSKAWLEACRENLNNSEAHQKKAKKLSGIFAFRVWDGPDGKDREAIWVFDKGTCEKIDFKLLPAPAKEIREAPYDDSWIGRFSCPFDMMAKLNRGEITPLKALGSPDYQVEGKKVMLFKMMQGVNSWNEHNAQVECTYDFAQTDDDGNKVS
;
A
#
# COMPACT_ATOMS: atom_id res chain seq x y z
N MET A 1 18.00 2.74 -6.81
CA MET A 1 16.69 2.04 -6.91
C MET A 1 16.28 1.54 -5.54
N VAL A 2 15.08 1.88 -5.10
CA VAL A 2 14.56 1.49 -3.78
C VAL A 2 14.07 0.05 -3.79
N THR A 3 14.05 -0.59 -2.60
CA THR A 3 13.46 -1.92 -2.45
C THR A 3 11.95 -1.79 -2.35
N TYR A 4 11.22 -2.66 -3.08
CA TYR A 4 9.76 -2.62 -3.07
C TYR A 4 9.20 -2.79 -1.66
N TYR A 5 8.21 -1.99 -1.35
CA TYR A 5 7.50 -1.94 -0.07
C TYR A 5 8.42 -1.74 1.13
N SER A 6 9.43 -0.90 0.96
CA SER A 6 10.28 -0.37 2.01
C SER A 6 9.82 1.03 2.39
N LYS A 7 10.36 1.58 3.46
CA LYS A 7 10.09 2.98 3.83
C LYS A 7 10.46 3.95 2.70
N ALA A 8 11.61 3.74 2.07
CA ALA A 8 12.06 4.57 0.96
C ALA A 8 11.12 4.50 -0.24
N TRP A 9 10.58 3.29 -0.55
CA TRP A 9 9.61 3.12 -1.63
C TRP A 9 8.32 3.87 -1.32
N LEU A 10 7.82 3.76 -0.10
CA LEU A 10 6.60 4.46 0.33
C LEU A 10 6.75 5.98 0.24
N GLU A 11 7.89 6.50 0.66
CA GLU A 11 8.19 7.94 0.53
C GLU A 11 8.26 8.39 -0.93
N ALA A 12 8.87 7.57 -1.80
CA ALA A 12 8.92 7.84 -3.23
C ALA A 12 7.52 7.82 -3.86
N CYS A 13 6.67 6.88 -3.46
CA CYS A 13 5.27 6.83 -3.89
C CYS A 13 4.51 8.10 -3.49
N ARG A 14 4.65 8.51 -2.24
CA ARG A 14 4.01 9.72 -1.73
C ARG A 14 4.41 10.94 -2.54
N GLU A 15 5.70 11.10 -2.79
CA GLU A 15 6.23 12.20 -3.58
C GLU A 15 5.69 12.18 -5.02
N ASN A 16 5.68 11.00 -5.66
CA ASN A 16 5.16 10.85 -7.02
C ASN A 16 3.68 11.23 -7.10
N LEU A 17 2.87 10.79 -6.14
CA LEU A 17 1.45 11.13 -6.08
C LEU A 17 1.23 12.64 -5.90
N ASN A 18 1.94 13.24 -4.97
CA ASN A 18 1.73 14.63 -4.60
C ASN A 18 2.23 15.63 -5.66
N ASN A 19 3.15 15.19 -6.52
CA ASN A 19 3.68 16.00 -7.61
C ASN A 19 2.97 15.76 -8.96
N SER A 20 1.97 14.86 -9.02
CA SER A 20 1.27 14.52 -10.25
C SER A 20 -0.05 15.27 -10.40
N GLU A 21 -0.13 16.16 -11.38
CA GLU A 21 -1.41 16.84 -11.72
C GLU A 21 -2.46 15.83 -12.20
N ALA A 22 -2.04 14.82 -12.95
CA ALA A 22 -2.93 13.78 -13.44
C ALA A 22 -3.59 13.02 -12.28
N HIS A 23 -2.80 12.67 -11.26
CA HIS A 23 -3.33 12.00 -10.08
C HIS A 23 -4.29 12.92 -9.32
N GLN A 24 -3.92 14.17 -9.09
CA GLN A 24 -4.76 15.13 -8.36
C GLN A 24 -6.13 15.31 -9.01
N LYS A 25 -6.20 15.29 -10.34
CA LYS A 25 -7.47 15.37 -11.08
C LYS A 25 -8.33 14.13 -10.89
N LYS A 26 -7.74 12.94 -10.91
CA LYS A 26 -8.45 11.65 -10.78
C LYS A 26 -8.82 11.33 -9.34
N ALA A 27 -8.10 11.87 -8.38
CA ALA A 27 -8.17 11.48 -6.98
C ALA A 27 -8.86 12.51 -6.08
N LYS A 28 -9.65 13.42 -6.65
CA LYS A 28 -10.34 14.47 -5.88
C LYS A 28 -11.24 13.93 -4.77
N LYS A 29 -11.78 12.72 -4.95
CA LYS A 29 -12.63 12.03 -3.98
C LYS A 29 -11.87 11.12 -3.03
N LEU A 30 -10.56 10.96 -3.26
CA LEU A 30 -9.73 10.06 -2.44
C LEU A 30 -9.35 10.79 -1.16
N SER A 31 -10.06 10.49 -0.08
CA SER A 31 -9.84 11.09 1.24
C SER A 31 -10.07 10.05 2.32
N GLY A 32 -9.30 10.16 3.39
CA GLY A 32 -9.42 9.30 4.56
C GLY A 32 -8.19 8.45 4.79
N ILE A 33 -8.35 7.47 5.66
CA ILE A 33 -7.25 6.61 6.13
C ILE A 33 -7.44 5.21 5.55
N PHE A 34 -6.37 4.69 4.94
CA PHE A 34 -6.33 3.37 4.31
C PHE A 34 -5.18 2.57 4.90
N ALA A 35 -5.49 1.45 5.54
CA ALA A 35 -4.49 0.57 6.13
C ALA A 35 -4.24 -0.64 5.22
N PHE A 36 -2.97 -1.00 5.05
CA PHE A 36 -2.56 -2.17 4.29
C PHE A 36 -1.72 -3.08 5.17
N ARG A 37 -2.04 -4.37 5.16
CA ARG A 37 -1.22 -5.38 5.80
C ARG A 37 -0.76 -6.36 4.74
N VAL A 38 0.55 -6.58 4.67
CA VAL A 38 1.18 -7.44 3.66
C VAL A 38 1.97 -8.52 4.36
N TRP A 39 1.55 -9.78 4.14
CA TRP A 39 2.08 -10.93 4.85
C TRP A 39 3.25 -11.58 4.13
N ASP A 40 4.16 -12.13 4.92
CA ASP A 40 5.18 -13.08 4.44
C ASP A 40 6.02 -12.55 3.28
N GLY A 41 6.65 -11.42 3.50
CA GLY A 41 7.59 -10.87 2.52
C GLY A 41 8.81 -11.76 2.32
N PRO A 42 9.50 -11.60 1.18
CA PRO A 42 10.72 -12.40 0.89
C PRO A 42 11.86 -12.22 1.90
N ASP A 43 11.81 -11.14 2.67
CA ASP A 43 12.73 -10.87 3.76
C ASP A 43 12.32 -11.54 5.08
N GLY A 44 11.26 -12.36 5.07
CA GLY A 44 10.74 -13.00 6.27
C GLY A 44 9.98 -12.06 7.19
N LYS A 45 9.45 -10.95 6.66
CA LYS A 45 8.78 -9.92 7.46
C LYS A 45 7.37 -9.63 6.97
N ASP A 46 6.52 -9.23 7.92
CA ASP A 46 5.20 -8.65 7.64
C ASP A 46 5.30 -7.13 7.63
N ARG A 47 4.43 -6.49 6.84
CA ARG A 47 4.37 -5.04 6.69
C ARG A 47 2.98 -4.51 6.99
N GLU A 48 2.95 -3.32 7.59
CA GLU A 48 1.72 -2.52 7.70
C GLU A 48 2.06 -1.12 7.22
N ALA A 49 1.26 -0.60 6.30
CA ALA A 49 1.38 0.79 5.84
C ALA A 49 0.01 1.45 5.99
N ILE A 50 -0.03 2.58 6.70
CA ILE A 50 -1.25 3.35 6.90
C ILE A 50 -1.11 4.68 6.17
N TRP A 51 -1.93 4.87 5.15
CA TRP A 51 -1.91 6.01 4.25
C TRP A 51 -3.02 6.98 4.62
N VAL A 52 -2.70 8.26 4.72
CA VAL A 52 -3.68 9.31 5.00
C VAL A 52 -3.79 10.23 3.79
N PHE A 53 -4.99 10.32 3.22
CA PHE A 53 -5.27 11.15 2.05
C PHE A 53 -6.23 12.29 2.39
N ASP A 54 -6.03 13.42 1.71
CA ASP A 54 -6.99 14.53 1.66
C ASP A 54 -7.11 14.98 0.21
N LYS A 55 -8.25 14.67 -0.40
CA LYS A 55 -8.57 15.03 -1.80
C LYS A 55 -7.45 14.69 -2.78
N GLY A 56 -6.90 13.49 -2.63
CA GLY A 56 -5.84 12.97 -3.47
C GLY A 56 -4.42 13.28 -3.01
N THR A 57 -4.23 14.19 -2.09
CA THR A 57 -2.92 14.47 -1.51
C THR A 57 -2.62 13.45 -0.41
N CYS A 58 -1.51 12.76 -0.52
CA CYS A 58 -1.05 11.87 0.54
C CYS A 58 -0.34 12.69 1.61
N GLU A 59 -0.99 12.85 2.76
CA GLU A 59 -0.48 13.66 3.85
C GLU A 59 0.64 12.98 4.62
N LYS A 60 0.51 11.66 4.82
CA LYS A 60 1.53 10.86 5.49
C LYS A 60 1.32 9.38 5.25
N ILE A 61 2.36 8.60 5.53
CA ILE A 61 2.33 7.14 5.53
C ILE A 61 3.05 6.68 6.79
N ASP A 62 2.34 5.93 7.65
CA ASP A 62 2.95 5.28 8.80
C ASP A 62 3.31 3.85 8.41
N PHE A 63 4.56 3.45 8.65
CA PHE A 63 5.07 2.15 8.22
C PHE A 63 5.60 1.34 9.39
N LYS A 64 5.25 0.05 9.40
CA LYS A 64 5.72 -0.92 10.38
C LYS A 64 6.20 -2.17 9.65
N LEU A 65 7.41 -2.62 10.01
CA LEU A 65 8.05 -3.80 9.40
C LEU A 65 8.59 -4.68 10.52
N LEU A 66 8.02 -5.87 10.66
CA LEU A 66 8.33 -6.78 11.78
C LEU A 66 8.51 -8.21 11.28
N PRO A 67 9.32 -9.05 11.99
CA PRO A 67 9.46 -10.45 11.63
C PRO A 67 8.12 -11.18 11.56
N ALA A 68 7.92 -11.97 10.51
CA ALA A 68 6.71 -12.75 10.31
C ALA A 68 6.74 -14.06 11.08
N PRO A 69 5.62 -14.54 11.64
CA PRO A 69 4.33 -13.84 11.72
C PRO A 69 4.33 -12.75 12.80
N ALA A 70 4.02 -11.54 12.42
CA ALA A 70 4.03 -10.40 13.34
C ALA A 70 2.66 -10.25 14.01
N LYS A 71 2.57 -10.67 15.26
CA LYS A 71 1.33 -10.63 16.04
C LYS A 71 0.76 -9.21 16.14
N GLU A 72 1.64 -8.24 16.36
CA GLU A 72 1.30 -6.83 16.46
C GLU A 72 0.60 -6.29 15.20
N ILE A 73 0.94 -6.82 14.04
CA ILE A 73 0.31 -6.44 12.77
C ILE A 73 -0.92 -7.30 12.50
N ARG A 74 -0.77 -8.63 12.61
CA ARG A 74 -1.81 -9.58 12.20
C ARG A 74 -3.04 -9.57 13.11
N GLU A 75 -2.87 -9.29 14.38
CA GLU A 75 -3.93 -9.27 15.39
C GLU A 75 -4.40 -7.85 15.77
N ALA A 76 -3.86 -6.82 15.11
CA ALA A 76 -4.26 -5.45 15.37
C ALA A 76 -5.77 -5.26 15.09
N PRO A 77 -6.51 -4.61 16.01
CA PRO A 77 -7.93 -4.36 15.78
C PRO A 77 -8.15 -3.37 14.65
N TYR A 78 -9.29 -3.48 13.97
CA TYR A 78 -9.71 -2.54 12.96
C TYR A 78 -10.18 -1.23 13.62
N ASP A 79 -9.77 -0.10 13.05
CA ASP A 79 -10.20 1.22 13.52
C ASP A 79 -11.37 1.70 12.66
N ASP A 80 -12.52 1.95 13.28
CA ASP A 80 -13.74 2.36 12.58
C ASP A 80 -13.63 3.73 11.90
N SER A 81 -12.63 4.53 12.24
CA SER A 81 -12.36 5.81 11.55
C SER A 81 -11.72 5.63 10.17
N TRP A 82 -11.18 4.46 9.87
CA TRP A 82 -10.56 4.17 8.58
C TRP A 82 -11.61 4.00 7.49
N ILE A 83 -11.24 4.30 6.25
CA ILE A 83 -12.05 3.96 5.08
C ILE A 83 -12.01 2.46 4.85
N GLY A 84 -10.83 1.87 5.00
CA GLY A 84 -10.69 0.43 4.86
C GLY A 84 -9.34 -0.08 5.31
N ARG A 85 -9.30 -1.40 5.51
CA ARG A 85 -8.06 -2.15 5.72
C ARG A 85 -8.01 -3.31 4.73
N PHE A 86 -6.89 -3.41 4.07
CA PHE A 86 -6.64 -4.37 3.00
C PHE A 86 -5.49 -5.26 3.43
N SER A 87 -5.68 -6.57 3.35
CA SER A 87 -4.67 -7.52 3.82
C SER A 87 -4.51 -8.65 2.81
N CYS A 88 -3.28 -8.92 2.43
CA CYS A 88 -2.98 -9.98 1.47
C CYS A 88 -1.53 -10.47 1.62
N PRO A 89 -1.22 -11.64 1.04
CA PRO A 89 0.17 -12.08 0.92
C PRO A 89 0.98 -11.10 0.07
N PHE A 90 2.29 -11.05 0.35
CA PHE A 90 3.22 -10.18 -0.39
C PHE A 90 3.13 -10.37 -1.91
N ASP A 91 3.01 -11.62 -2.38
CA ASP A 91 2.94 -11.92 -3.82
C ASP A 91 1.75 -11.23 -4.50
N MET A 92 0.60 -11.16 -3.83
CA MET A 92 -0.58 -10.46 -4.35
C MET A 92 -0.32 -8.96 -4.48
N MET A 93 0.28 -8.35 -3.46
CA MET A 93 0.60 -6.92 -3.48
C MET A 93 1.63 -6.60 -4.57
N ALA A 94 2.62 -7.47 -4.75
CA ALA A 94 3.62 -7.34 -5.79
C ALA A 94 2.99 -7.42 -7.20
N LYS A 95 2.02 -8.31 -7.39
CA LYS A 95 1.28 -8.42 -8.65
C LYS A 95 0.50 -7.15 -8.96
N LEU A 96 -0.13 -6.54 -7.96
CA LEU A 96 -0.80 -5.24 -8.10
C LEU A 96 0.20 -4.16 -8.56
N ASN A 97 1.36 -4.12 -7.94
CA ASN A 97 2.39 -3.15 -8.29
C ASN A 97 2.92 -3.32 -9.71
N ARG A 98 3.04 -4.57 -10.16
CA ARG A 98 3.53 -4.87 -11.51
C ARG A 98 2.44 -4.79 -12.59
N GLY A 99 1.20 -4.44 -12.20
CA GLY A 99 0.09 -4.36 -13.14
C GLY A 99 -0.43 -5.70 -13.64
N GLU A 100 -0.06 -6.80 -12.98
CA GLU A 100 -0.53 -8.15 -13.34
C GLU A 100 -1.97 -8.40 -12.89
N ILE A 101 -2.46 -7.63 -11.93
CA ILE A 101 -3.84 -7.64 -11.47
C ILE A 101 -4.26 -6.20 -11.15
N THR A 102 -5.53 -5.87 -11.42
CA THR A 102 -6.08 -4.54 -11.09
C THR A 102 -6.60 -4.51 -9.66
N PRO A 103 -6.71 -3.32 -9.02
CA PRO A 103 -7.31 -3.21 -7.70
C PRO A 103 -8.71 -3.78 -7.62
N LEU A 104 -9.54 -3.58 -8.65
CA LEU A 104 -10.90 -4.11 -8.68
C LEU A 104 -10.91 -5.64 -8.68
N LYS A 105 -10.03 -6.28 -9.46
CA LYS A 105 -9.89 -7.74 -9.47
C LYS A 105 -9.37 -8.26 -8.14
N ALA A 106 -8.44 -7.55 -7.50
CA ALA A 106 -7.91 -7.93 -6.20
C ALA A 106 -9.03 -7.98 -5.14
N LEU A 107 -9.94 -7.01 -5.17
CA LEU A 107 -11.09 -6.97 -4.24
C LEU A 107 -11.97 -8.22 -4.33
N GLY A 108 -12.01 -8.89 -5.48
CA GLY A 108 -12.76 -10.13 -5.68
C GLY A 108 -11.98 -11.40 -5.36
N SER A 109 -10.69 -11.30 -5.05
CA SER A 109 -9.86 -12.47 -4.75
C SER A 109 -10.04 -12.94 -3.31
N PRO A 110 -10.13 -14.29 -3.07
CA PRO A 110 -10.21 -14.81 -1.72
C PRO A 110 -8.96 -14.56 -0.87
N ASP A 111 -7.82 -14.31 -1.50
CA ASP A 111 -6.57 -14.00 -0.81
C ASP A 111 -6.43 -12.52 -0.42
N TYR A 112 -7.36 -11.69 -0.86
CA TYR A 112 -7.36 -10.26 -0.59
C TYR A 112 -8.49 -9.91 0.36
N GLN A 113 -8.14 -9.71 1.63
CA GLN A 113 -9.12 -9.39 2.67
C GLN A 113 -9.40 -7.89 2.71
N VAL A 114 -10.67 -7.53 2.71
CA VAL A 114 -11.10 -6.13 2.76
C VAL A 114 -12.05 -5.93 3.93
N GLU A 115 -11.71 -4.97 4.78
CA GLU A 115 -12.56 -4.52 5.88
C GLU A 115 -12.87 -3.03 5.66
N GLY A 116 -14.07 -2.59 6.03
CA GLY A 116 -14.41 -1.18 6.08
C GLY A 116 -15.57 -0.75 5.21
N LYS A 117 -15.52 0.48 4.74
CA LYS A 117 -16.63 1.19 4.10
C LYS A 117 -16.63 0.94 2.59
N LYS A 118 -17.12 -0.22 2.19
CA LYS A 118 -17.03 -0.70 0.79
C LYS A 118 -17.72 0.23 -0.22
N VAL A 119 -18.87 0.81 0.13
CA VAL A 119 -19.56 1.75 -0.76
C VAL A 119 -18.73 3.00 -1.00
N MET A 120 -18.12 3.55 0.05
CA MET A 120 -17.22 4.70 -0.08
C MET A 120 -16.00 4.36 -0.93
N LEU A 121 -15.45 3.16 -0.74
CA LEU A 121 -14.31 2.66 -1.51
C LEU A 121 -14.63 2.61 -3.01
N PHE A 122 -15.81 2.10 -3.37
CA PHE A 122 -16.24 2.08 -4.77
C PHE A 122 -16.37 3.49 -5.36
N LYS A 123 -16.86 4.44 -4.59
CA LYS A 123 -16.96 5.83 -5.03
C LYS A 123 -15.60 6.49 -5.25
N MET A 124 -14.56 5.98 -4.62
CA MET A 124 -13.19 6.48 -4.74
C MET A 124 -12.34 5.69 -5.75
N MET A 125 -12.95 4.72 -6.47
CA MET A 125 -12.18 3.77 -7.27
C MET A 125 -11.30 4.42 -8.35
N GLN A 126 -11.74 5.52 -8.95
CA GLN A 126 -10.91 6.25 -9.90
C GLN A 126 -9.61 6.73 -9.25
N GLY A 127 -9.71 7.27 -8.03
CA GLY A 127 -8.54 7.69 -7.26
C GLY A 127 -7.68 6.52 -6.81
N VAL A 128 -8.31 5.41 -6.41
CA VAL A 128 -7.60 4.19 -6.01
C VAL A 128 -6.80 3.62 -7.19
N ASN A 129 -7.41 3.56 -8.37
CA ASN A 129 -6.70 3.09 -9.57
C ASN A 129 -5.52 4.01 -9.93
N SER A 130 -5.72 5.31 -9.86
CA SER A 130 -4.65 6.29 -10.09
C SER A 130 -3.53 6.14 -9.08
N TRP A 131 -3.86 5.93 -7.81
CA TRP A 131 -2.89 5.66 -6.75
C TRP A 131 -2.04 4.43 -7.06
N ASN A 132 -2.69 3.32 -7.42
CA ASN A 132 -1.98 2.09 -7.76
C ASN A 132 -1.08 2.27 -9.00
N GLU A 133 -1.57 2.94 -10.04
CA GLU A 133 -0.80 3.22 -11.25
C GLU A 133 0.43 4.08 -10.97
N HIS A 134 0.28 5.09 -10.12
CA HIS A 134 1.39 5.97 -9.76
C HIS A 134 2.42 5.27 -8.88
N ASN A 135 1.98 4.39 -7.98
CA ASN A 135 2.91 3.55 -7.21
C ASN A 135 3.73 2.65 -8.13
N ALA A 136 3.09 2.09 -9.17
CA ALA A 136 3.76 1.23 -10.14
C ALA A 136 4.81 1.97 -10.98
N GLN A 137 4.76 3.30 -11.07
CA GLN A 137 5.74 4.11 -11.79
C GLN A 137 7.05 4.28 -11.02
N VAL A 138 7.05 4.05 -9.71
CA VAL A 138 8.25 4.17 -8.88
C VAL A 138 9.16 2.99 -9.16
N GLU A 139 10.37 3.27 -9.67
CA GLU A 139 11.36 2.24 -9.93
C GLU A 139 11.78 1.57 -8.62
N CYS A 140 11.74 0.24 -8.60
CA CYS A 140 12.10 -0.53 -7.41
C CYS A 140 12.73 -1.87 -7.79
N THR A 141 13.44 -2.43 -6.83
CA THR A 141 13.98 -3.78 -6.93
C THR A 141 13.19 -4.72 -6.03
N TYR A 142 13.10 -5.99 -6.44
CA TYR A 142 12.53 -7.06 -5.61
C TYR A 142 13.64 -7.92 -4.99
N ASP A 143 14.84 -7.37 -4.88
CA ASP A 143 15.96 -7.99 -4.17
C ASP A 143 15.88 -7.59 -2.69
N PHE A 144 15.57 -8.59 -1.83
CA PHE A 144 15.39 -8.40 -0.39
C PHE A 144 16.59 -8.88 0.41
N ALA A 145 17.72 -9.20 -0.24
CA ALA A 145 18.94 -9.52 0.45
C ALA A 145 19.53 -8.26 1.10
N GLN A 146 19.97 -8.38 2.35
CA GLN A 146 20.64 -7.30 3.07
C GLN A 146 19.79 -6.00 3.15
N THR A 147 18.61 -6.11 3.69
CA THR A 147 17.77 -4.95 4.00
C THR A 147 17.88 -4.58 5.48
N ASP A 148 17.66 -3.30 5.77
CA ASP A 148 17.65 -2.77 7.15
C ASP A 148 16.26 -2.89 7.80
N ASP A 149 16.09 -2.30 9.00
CA ASP A 149 14.82 -2.34 9.74
C ASP A 149 13.67 -1.59 9.06
N ASP A 150 13.98 -0.71 8.12
CA ASP A 150 13.00 0.02 7.31
C ASP A 150 12.74 -0.68 5.96
N GLY A 151 13.35 -1.84 5.73
CA GLY A 151 13.25 -2.58 4.48
C GLY A 151 14.08 -2.01 3.35
N ASN A 152 14.88 -0.98 3.62
CA ASN A 152 15.77 -0.38 2.63
C ASN A 152 16.99 -1.24 2.40
N LYS A 153 17.46 -1.31 1.16
CA LYS A 153 18.65 -2.08 0.85
C LYS A 153 19.89 -1.44 1.50
N VAL A 154 20.69 -2.27 2.14
CA VAL A 154 21.99 -1.88 2.69
C VAL A 154 23.06 -2.18 1.65
N SER A 155 23.79 -1.15 1.26
CA SER A 155 24.86 -1.30 0.26
C SER A 155 26.15 -1.84 0.86
#